data_d93487bff350da5278dc419e72a183d6
#
_entry.id   d93487bff350da5278dc419e72a183d6
#
_cell.length_a   1.000
_cell.length_b   1.000
_cell.length_c   1.000
_cell.angle_alpha   90.00
_cell.angle_beta   90.00
_cell.angle_gamma   90.00
#
_symmetry.space_group_name_H-M   'P 1'
#
loop_
_entity.id
_entity.type
_entity.pdbx_description
1 polymer ?
#
loop_
_entity_poly.entity_id
_entity_poly.type
_entity_poly.pdbx_seq_one_letter_code
_entity_poly.pdbx_strand_id
1 'polypeptide(L)'
;MSLVRFLARPMLASSFVLAGLDKLKNADDTATQLSPLLRRAADSLPFATNEKVLARVIGGTQVGAGVLFALGKSARLAASVLAVISVLNAYVEWRSADITSKEARDARRTQLLKNVTLTGGVLLASVDTAGKPSLAWRAEHLAADARKGASHLTSDVRKTTGKQLKKADKAVRKAVDHAVKA
;
A
#
# COMPACT_ATOMS: atom_id res chain seq x y z
N MET A 1 5.54 -8.44 20.44
CA MET A 1 5.60 -8.96 19.05
C MET A 1 5.72 -10.47 19.13
N SER A 2 5.04 -11.23 18.25
CA SER A 2 5.19 -12.70 18.22
C SER A 2 6.55 -13.07 17.63
N LEU A 3 7.31 -13.95 18.29
CA LEU A 3 8.59 -14.48 17.80
C LEU A 3 8.48 -15.07 16.40
N VAL A 4 7.34 -15.72 16.12
CA VAL A 4 7.06 -16.29 14.80
C VAL A 4 7.09 -15.21 13.71
N ARG A 5 6.46 -14.04 13.94
CA ARG A 5 6.48 -12.94 12.98
C ARG A 5 7.86 -12.33 12.78
N PHE A 6 8.64 -12.27 13.86
CA PHE A 6 10.00 -11.74 13.83
C PHE A 6 10.93 -12.59 12.95
N LEU A 7 10.75 -13.91 12.96
CA LEU A 7 11.52 -14.84 12.13
C LEU A 7 10.94 -15.02 10.73
N ALA A 8 9.62 -15.14 10.61
CA ALA A 8 8.98 -15.42 9.33
C ALA A 8 9.12 -14.28 8.31
N ARG A 9 9.09 -13.01 8.77
CA ARG A 9 9.22 -11.85 7.88
C ARG A 9 10.58 -11.79 7.16
N PRO A 10 11.73 -11.84 7.85
CA PRO A 10 13.03 -11.83 7.14
C PRO A 10 13.24 -13.08 6.29
N MET A 11 12.72 -14.25 6.70
CA MET A 11 12.79 -15.46 5.87
C MET A 11 12.04 -15.32 4.56
N LEU A 12 10.81 -14.80 4.59
CA LEU A 12 10.07 -14.48 3.36
C LEU A 12 10.73 -13.36 2.55
N ALA A 13 11.16 -12.31 3.23
CA ALA A 13 11.77 -11.15 2.60
C ALA A 13 13.06 -11.52 1.85
N SER A 14 13.87 -12.42 2.38
CA SER A 14 15.16 -12.81 1.77
C SER A 14 14.97 -13.32 0.34
N SER A 15 13.95 -14.14 0.10
CA SER A 15 13.65 -14.65 -1.25
C SER A 15 13.35 -13.52 -2.23
N PHE A 16 12.60 -12.51 -1.81
CA PHE A 16 12.27 -11.36 -2.66
C PHE A 16 13.44 -10.41 -2.85
N VAL A 17 14.23 -10.16 -1.81
CA VAL A 17 15.42 -9.31 -1.88
C VAL A 17 16.44 -9.93 -2.83
N LEU A 18 16.73 -11.22 -2.69
CA LEU A 18 17.68 -11.92 -3.56
C LEU A 18 17.19 -11.92 -5.03
N ALA A 19 15.93 -12.25 -5.28
CA ALA A 19 15.36 -12.22 -6.62
C ALA A 19 15.33 -10.79 -7.21
N GLY A 20 15.11 -9.77 -6.39
CA GLY A 20 15.15 -8.37 -6.83
C GLY A 20 16.57 -7.90 -7.16
N LEU A 21 17.57 -8.31 -6.36
CA LEU A 21 18.98 -8.04 -6.62
C LEU A 21 19.47 -8.72 -7.89
N ASP A 22 19.03 -9.96 -8.13
CA ASP A 22 19.35 -10.69 -9.36
C ASP A 22 18.82 -9.95 -10.59
N LYS A 23 17.57 -9.47 -10.55
CA LYS A 23 17.00 -8.63 -11.62
C LYS A 23 17.73 -7.32 -11.83
N LEU A 24 18.26 -6.70 -10.77
CA LEU A 24 19.05 -5.48 -10.89
C LEU A 24 20.41 -5.73 -11.54
N LYS A 25 21.04 -6.87 -11.20
CA LYS A 25 22.33 -7.28 -11.77
C LYS A 25 22.17 -7.69 -13.24
N ASN A 26 21.10 -8.45 -13.54
CA ASN A 26 20.83 -9.01 -14.86
C ASN A 26 19.65 -8.30 -15.54
N ALA A 27 19.70 -6.93 -15.54
CA ALA A 27 18.58 -6.12 -16.02
C ALA A 27 18.29 -6.32 -17.53
N ASP A 28 19.28 -6.69 -18.33
CA ASP A 28 19.12 -6.94 -19.76
C ASP A 28 18.37 -8.26 -20.01
N ASP A 29 18.73 -9.32 -19.31
CA ASP A 29 18.04 -10.62 -19.38
C ASP A 29 16.61 -10.49 -18.83
N THR A 30 16.45 -9.75 -17.74
CA THR A 30 15.14 -9.45 -17.15
C THR A 30 14.26 -8.66 -18.12
N ALA A 31 14.82 -7.67 -18.81
CA ALA A 31 14.09 -6.91 -19.82
C ALA A 31 13.64 -7.80 -20.97
N THR A 32 14.49 -8.71 -21.45
CA THR A 32 14.17 -9.65 -22.51
C THR A 32 13.05 -10.62 -22.11
N GLN A 33 13.11 -11.19 -20.91
CA GLN A 33 12.08 -12.11 -20.41
C GLN A 33 10.73 -11.42 -20.16
N LEU A 34 10.75 -10.18 -19.71
CA LEU A 34 9.57 -9.37 -19.41
C LEU A 34 9.07 -8.55 -20.60
N SER A 35 9.81 -8.56 -21.73
CA SER A 35 9.58 -7.70 -22.90
C SER A 35 8.10 -7.57 -23.31
N PRO A 36 7.27 -8.66 -23.40
CA PRO A 36 5.88 -8.52 -23.80
C PRO A 36 5.02 -7.72 -22.80
N LEU A 37 5.35 -7.77 -21.51
CA LEU A 37 4.65 -7.05 -20.44
C LEU A 37 5.18 -5.63 -20.31
N LEU A 38 6.51 -5.46 -20.42
CA LEU A 38 7.18 -4.18 -20.31
C LEU A 38 6.81 -3.24 -21.46
N ARG A 39 6.66 -3.76 -22.69
CA ARG A 39 6.19 -2.98 -23.83
C ARG A 39 4.79 -2.43 -23.59
N ARG A 40 3.85 -3.27 -23.19
CA ARG A 40 2.48 -2.82 -22.86
C ARG A 40 2.47 -1.79 -21.74
N ALA A 41 3.32 -1.96 -20.74
CA ALA A 41 3.45 -0.99 -19.64
C ALA A 41 4.09 0.32 -20.14
N ALA A 42 5.12 0.25 -20.97
CA ALA A 42 5.77 1.42 -21.56
C ALA A 42 4.82 2.23 -22.45
N ASP A 43 4.03 1.55 -23.28
CA ASP A 43 3.03 2.17 -24.16
C ASP A 43 1.92 2.88 -23.38
N SER A 44 1.69 2.45 -22.13
CA SER A 44 0.66 3.04 -21.25
C SER A 44 1.18 4.24 -20.44
N LEU A 45 2.49 4.49 -20.44
CA LEU A 45 3.08 5.59 -19.69
C LEU A 45 3.19 6.86 -20.54
N PRO A 46 2.92 8.06 -19.99
CA PRO A 46 2.98 9.32 -20.72
C PRO A 46 4.40 9.81 -21.05
N PHE A 47 5.43 9.01 -20.74
CA PHE A 47 6.84 9.33 -21.00
C PHE A 47 7.54 8.13 -21.64
N ALA A 48 8.46 8.41 -22.57
CA ALA A 48 9.26 7.40 -23.23
C ALA A 48 10.16 6.66 -22.22
N THR A 49 9.85 5.41 -21.93
CA THR A 49 10.57 4.60 -20.95
C THR A 49 11.18 3.37 -21.63
N ASN A 50 12.44 3.12 -21.37
CA ASN A 50 13.14 1.94 -21.89
C ASN A 50 12.78 0.70 -21.05
N GLU A 51 12.58 -0.45 -21.69
CA GLU A 51 12.32 -1.76 -21.06
C GLU A 51 13.34 -2.08 -19.94
N LYS A 52 14.60 -1.75 -20.15
CA LYS A 52 15.69 -1.92 -19.16
C LYS A 52 15.49 -1.06 -17.90
N VAL A 53 15.01 0.17 -18.06
CA VAL A 53 14.68 1.05 -16.93
C VAL A 53 13.52 0.47 -16.14
N LEU A 54 12.47 0.00 -16.81
CA LEU A 54 11.32 -0.66 -16.17
C LEU A 54 11.76 -1.93 -15.41
N ALA A 55 12.61 -2.75 -15.99
CA ALA A 55 13.16 -3.94 -15.34
C ALA A 55 13.91 -3.57 -14.03
N ARG A 56 14.73 -2.51 -14.07
CA ARG A 56 15.41 -1.98 -12.88
C ARG A 56 14.46 -1.42 -11.84
N VAL A 57 13.41 -0.72 -12.26
CA VAL A 57 12.37 -0.20 -11.36
C VAL A 57 11.65 -1.35 -10.65
N ILE A 58 11.28 -2.41 -11.38
CA ILE A 58 10.66 -3.60 -10.79
C ILE A 58 11.60 -4.28 -9.79
N GLY A 59 12.87 -4.50 -10.17
CA GLY A 59 13.89 -5.07 -9.28
C GLY A 59 14.11 -4.21 -8.03
N GLY A 60 14.27 -2.90 -8.19
CA GLY A 60 14.44 -1.94 -7.10
C GLY A 60 13.23 -1.88 -6.16
N THR A 61 12.03 -1.86 -6.72
CA THR A 61 10.77 -1.93 -5.95
C THR A 61 10.68 -3.23 -5.17
N GLN A 62 11.07 -4.35 -5.77
CA GLN A 62 11.07 -5.65 -5.11
C GLN A 62 12.05 -5.71 -3.93
N VAL A 63 13.27 -5.18 -4.10
CA VAL A 63 14.27 -5.07 -3.02
C VAL A 63 13.76 -4.13 -1.92
N GLY A 64 13.32 -2.94 -2.27
CA GLY A 64 12.81 -1.94 -1.32
C GLY A 64 11.62 -2.45 -0.50
N ALA A 65 10.63 -3.04 -1.18
CA ALA A 65 9.48 -3.65 -0.51
C ALA A 65 9.90 -4.84 0.37
N GLY A 66 10.85 -5.68 -0.09
CA GLY A 66 11.40 -6.77 0.70
C GLY A 66 12.07 -6.30 1.99
N VAL A 67 12.90 -5.28 1.92
CA VAL A 67 13.55 -4.68 3.09
C VAL A 67 12.54 -4.05 4.05
N LEU A 68 11.58 -3.27 3.55
CA LEU A 68 10.51 -2.68 4.37
C LEU A 68 9.67 -3.75 5.06
N PHE A 69 9.40 -4.85 4.36
CA PHE A 69 8.67 -5.99 4.91
C PHE A 69 9.47 -6.69 6.02
N ALA A 70 10.76 -6.94 5.81
CA ALA A 70 11.65 -7.53 6.81
C ALA A 70 11.73 -6.68 8.08
N LEU A 71 11.87 -5.37 7.94
CA LEU A 71 11.92 -4.42 9.06
C LEU A 71 10.55 -4.23 9.75
N GLY A 72 9.47 -4.72 9.15
CA GLY A 72 8.13 -4.54 9.68
C GLY A 72 7.55 -3.13 9.55
N LYS A 73 8.26 -2.21 8.86
CA LYS A 73 7.76 -0.87 8.54
C LYS A 73 6.79 -0.96 7.38
N SER A 74 5.54 -0.54 7.59
CA SER A 74 4.47 -0.64 6.58
C SER A 74 4.33 -2.06 5.99
N ALA A 75 4.53 -3.10 6.83
CA ALA A 75 4.63 -4.50 6.39
C ALA A 75 3.48 -4.95 5.50
N ARG A 76 2.25 -4.45 5.74
CA ARG A 76 1.08 -4.78 4.92
C ARG A 76 1.16 -4.22 3.51
N LEU A 77 1.54 -2.94 3.37
CA LEU A 77 1.72 -2.31 2.05
C LEU A 77 2.88 -2.98 1.30
N ALA A 78 4.00 -3.20 1.98
CA ALA A 78 5.14 -3.90 1.40
C ALA A 78 4.76 -5.32 0.95
N ALA A 79 4.03 -6.08 1.77
CA ALA A 79 3.53 -7.40 1.42
C ALA A 79 2.55 -7.37 0.24
N SER A 80 1.66 -6.38 0.15
CA SER A 80 0.74 -6.23 -1.00
C SER A 80 1.51 -5.98 -2.30
N VAL A 81 2.52 -5.11 -2.28
CA VAL A 81 3.40 -4.86 -3.44
C VAL A 81 4.15 -6.13 -3.83
N LEU A 82 4.73 -6.84 -2.84
CA LEU A 82 5.41 -8.11 -3.09
C LEU A 82 4.47 -9.19 -3.64
N ALA A 83 3.21 -9.23 -3.20
CA ALA A 83 2.22 -10.17 -3.73
C ALA A 83 1.95 -9.93 -5.23
N VAL A 84 1.76 -8.66 -5.63
CA VAL A 84 1.58 -8.31 -7.06
C VAL A 84 2.81 -8.71 -7.87
N ILE A 85 4.02 -8.35 -7.40
CA ILE A 85 5.27 -8.71 -8.07
C ILE A 85 5.44 -10.24 -8.15
N SER A 86 5.06 -10.97 -7.10
CA SER A 86 5.14 -12.44 -7.06
C SER A 86 4.25 -13.10 -8.12
N VAL A 87 3.02 -12.62 -8.27
CA VAL A 87 2.10 -13.12 -9.31
C VAL A 87 2.66 -12.83 -10.71
N LEU A 88 3.18 -11.62 -10.94
CA LEU A 88 3.79 -11.26 -12.22
C LEU A 88 5.01 -12.14 -12.53
N ASN A 89 5.89 -12.37 -11.56
CA ASN A 89 7.05 -13.26 -11.71
C ASN A 89 6.61 -14.69 -12.01
N ALA A 90 5.64 -15.23 -11.27
CA ALA A 90 5.11 -16.57 -11.51
C ALA A 90 4.54 -16.71 -12.93
N TYR A 91 3.84 -15.71 -13.41
CA TYR A 91 3.29 -15.69 -14.77
C TYR A 91 4.39 -15.69 -15.83
N VAL A 92 5.41 -14.83 -15.68
CA VAL A 92 6.53 -14.75 -16.64
C VAL A 92 7.32 -16.03 -16.66
N GLU A 93 7.73 -16.54 -15.51
CA GLU A 93 8.47 -17.81 -15.40
C GLU A 93 7.69 -18.98 -15.98
N TRP A 94 6.37 -19.01 -15.75
CA TRP A 94 5.51 -20.03 -16.35
C TRP A 94 5.47 -19.95 -17.89
N ARG A 95 5.45 -18.73 -18.44
CA ARG A 95 5.39 -18.51 -19.90
C ARG A 95 6.73 -18.76 -20.58
N SER A 96 7.84 -18.45 -19.92
CA SER A 96 9.20 -18.59 -20.48
C SER A 96 9.86 -19.94 -20.21
N ALA A 97 9.26 -20.78 -19.35
CA ALA A 97 9.84 -22.08 -19.02
C ALA A 97 9.83 -23.03 -20.21
N ASP A 98 10.94 -23.72 -20.40
CA ASP A 98 11.09 -24.82 -21.38
C ASP A 98 10.17 -25.99 -21.00
N ILE A 99 9.59 -26.63 -22.03
CA ILE A 99 8.70 -27.79 -21.92
C ILE A 99 9.12 -28.95 -22.80
N THR A 100 10.30 -28.88 -23.40
CA THR A 100 10.75 -29.85 -24.44
C THR A 100 11.07 -31.20 -23.81
N SER A 101 11.65 -31.24 -22.62
CA SER A 101 11.98 -32.50 -21.94
C SER A 101 11.05 -32.77 -20.74
N LYS A 102 11.08 -34.02 -20.25
CA LYS A 102 10.33 -34.40 -19.03
C LYS A 102 10.88 -33.64 -17.81
N GLU A 103 12.20 -33.58 -17.70
CA GLU A 103 12.92 -32.89 -16.61
C GLU A 103 12.58 -31.40 -16.59
N ALA A 104 12.50 -30.74 -17.77
CA ALA A 104 12.11 -29.36 -17.91
C ALA A 104 10.66 -29.11 -17.43
N ARG A 105 9.74 -30.03 -17.77
CA ARG A 105 8.34 -29.94 -17.29
C ARG A 105 8.22 -30.12 -15.78
N ASP A 106 8.99 -31.04 -15.20
CA ASP A 106 9.01 -31.27 -13.74
C ASP A 106 9.63 -30.06 -13.02
N ALA A 107 10.70 -29.48 -13.56
CA ALA A 107 11.30 -28.25 -13.04
C ALA A 107 10.31 -27.07 -13.08
N ARG A 108 9.61 -26.89 -14.21
CA ARG A 108 8.54 -25.87 -14.35
C ARG A 108 7.45 -26.04 -13.29
N ARG A 109 6.99 -27.27 -13.07
CA ARG A 109 5.97 -27.56 -12.04
C ARG A 109 6.47 -27.22 -10.64
N THR A 110 7.70 -27.61 -10.32
CA THR A 110 8.34 -27.33 -9.03
C THR A 110 8.48 -25.82 -8.81
N GLN A 111 8.89 -25.07 -9.85
CA GLN A 111 9.01 -23.63 -9.80
C GLN A 111 7.65 -22.94 -9.59
N LEU A 112 6.61 -23.42 -10.28
CA LEU A 112 5.24 -22.92 -10.08
C LEU A 112 4.78 -23.13 -8.63
N LEU A 113 5.00 -24.31 -8.06
CA LEU A 113 4.63 -24.60 -6.67
C LEU A 113 5.37 -23.68 -5.69
N LYS A 114 6.65 -23.42 -5.90
CA LYS A 114 7.43 -22.46 -5.10
C LYS A 114 6.83 -21.05 -5.18
N ASN A 115 6.49 -20.60 -6.39
CA ASN A 115 5.90 -19.28 -6.61
C ASN A 115 4.51 -19.15 -5.96
N VAL A 116 3.68 -20.18 -6.05
CA VAL A 116 2.37 -20.23 -5.37
C VAL A 116 2.54 -20.16 -3.86
N THR A 117 3.50 -20.90 -3.30
CA THR A 117 3.79 -20.88 -1.86
C THR A 117 4.27 -19.50 -1.40
N LEU A 118 5.19 -18.85 -2.13
CA LEU A 118 5.68 -17.52 -1.83
C LEU A 118 4.55 -16.48 -1.93
N THR A 119 3.74 -16.56 -2.99
CA THR A 119 2.58 -15.67 -3.17
C THR A 119 1.58 -15.83 -2.03
N GLY A 120 1.25 -17.08 -1.65
CA GLY A 120 0.38 -17.36 -0.51
C GLY A 120 0.92 -16.78 0.81
N GLY A 121 2.23 -16.93 1.04
CA GLY A 121 2.88 -16.37 2.22
C GLY A 121 2.80 -14.85 2.31
N VAL A 122 3.05 -14.13 1.21
CA VAL A 122 2.96 -12.64 1.22
C VAL A 122 1.52 -12.15 1.20
N LEU A 123 0.57 -12.88 0.62
CA LEU A 123 -0.85 -12.58 0.74
C LEU A 123 -1.32 -12.66 2.19
N LEU A 124 -0.99 -13.72 2.90
CA LEU A 124 -1.27 -13.84 4.33
C LEU A 124 -0.63 -12.69 5.12
N ALA A 125 0.61 -12.34 4.80
CA ALA A 125 1.30 -11.22 5.44
C ALA A 125 0.66 -9.85 5.12
N SER A 126 0.03 -9.68 3.95
CA SER A 126 -0.66 -8.44 3.58
C SER A 126 -1.91 -8.18 4.40
N VAL A 127 -2.60 -9.23 4.85
CA VAL A 127 -3.79 -9.13 5.71
C VAL A 127 -3.45 -9.22 7.20
N ASP A 128 -2.22 -9.59 7.56
CA ASP A 128 -1.79 -9.68 8.97
C ASP A 128 -1.77 -8.28 9.62
N THR A 129 -2.68 -8.07 10.56
CA THR A 129 -2.78 -6.79 11.31
C THR A 129 -1.71 -6.63 12.37
N ALA A 130 -0.92 -7.67 12.66
CA ALA A 130 0.10 -7.70 13.71
C ALA A 130 -0.42 -7.24 15.09
N GLY A 131 -1.71 -7.49 15.38
CA GLY A 131 -2.39 -7.05 16.61
C GLY A 131 -2.79 -5.58 16.61
N LYS A 132 -2.64 -4.86 15.49
CA LYS A 132 -3.15 -3.50 15.34
C LYS A 132 -4.57 -3.53 14.76
N PRO A 133 -5.42 -2.56 15.08
CA PRO A 133 -6.76 -2.46 14.51
C PRO A 133 -6.73 -2.47 12.98
N SER A 134 -7.74 -3.10 12.36
CA SER A 134 -7.85 -3.17 10.89
C SER A 134 -7.94 -1.76 10.27
N LEU A 135 -7.64 -1.64 8.97
CA LEU A 135 -7.80 -0.37 8.27
C LEU A 135 -9.25 0.11 8.28
N ALA A 136 -10.21 -0.80 8.16
CA ALA A 136 -11.63 -0.50 8.26
C ALA A 136 -11.97 0.10 9.65
N TRP A 137 -11.54 -0.54 10.72
CA TRP A 137 -11.73 -0.02 12.08
C TRP A 137 -11.11 1.38 12.26
N ARG A 138 -9.90 1.58 11.74
CA ARG A 138 -9.24 2.90 11.81
C ARG A 138 -9.96 3.96 10.99
N ALA A 139 -10.46 3.62 9.81
CA ALA A 139 -11.25 4.52 8.97
C ALA A 139 -12.57 4.90 9.66
N GLU A 140 -13.28 3.95 10.26
CA GLU A 140 -14.50 4.19 11.01
C GLU A 140 -14.25 5.10 12.22
N HIS A 141 -13.17 4.88 12.98
CA HIS A 141 -12.82 5.71 14.13
C HIS A 141 -12.40 7.13 13.72
N LEU A 142 -11.61 7.27 12.65
CA LEU A 142 -11.28 8.58 12.08
C LEU A 142 -12.54 9.32 11.62
N ALA A 143 -13.45 8.63 10.94
CA ALA A 143 -14.72 9.22 10.51
C ALA A 143 -15.61 9.59 11.71
N ALA A 144 -15.65 8.78 12.76
CA ALA A 144 -16.38 9.07 13.99
C ALA A 144 -15.78 10.27 14.75
N ASP A 145 -14.45 10.34 14.84
CA ASP A 145 -13.76 11.46 15.49
C ASP A 145 -13.92 12.77 14.70
N ALA A 146 -13.84 12.70 13.36
CA ALA A 146 -14.13 13.85 12.50
C ALA A 146 -15.57 14.35 12.67
N ARG A 147 -16.55 13.45 12.76
CA ARG A 147 -17.96 13.81 13.04
C ARG A 147 -18.13 14.45 14.41
N LYS A 148 -17.48 13.90 15.45
CA LYS A 148 -17.50 14.51 16.80
C LYS A 148 -16.85 15.89 16.78
N GLY A 149 -15.69 16.05 16.14
CA GLY A 149 -15.04 17.35 15.98
C GLY A 149 -15.92 18.38 15.28
N ALA A 150 -16.58 18.00 14.18
CA ALA A 150 -17.52 18.85 13.46
C ALA A 150 -18.74 19.24 14.32
N SER A 151 -19.30 18.30 15.10
CA SER A 151 -20.43 18.59 16.00
C SER A 151 -20.04 19.54 17.14
N HIS A 152 -18.84 19.42 17.70
CA HIS A 152 -18.32 20.34 18.70
C HIS A 152 -18.14 21.75 18.14
N LEU A 153 -17.53 21.88 16.97
CA LEU A 153 -17.38 23.18 16.27
C LEU A 153 -18.73 23.83 16.00
N THR A 154 -19.71 23.07 15.51
CA THR A 154 -21.05 23.59 15.23
C THR A 154 -21.75 24.04 16.53
N SER A 155 -21.61 23.30 17.63
CA SER A 155 -22.19 23.66 18.90
C SER A 155 -21.57 24.92 19.52
N ASP A 156 -20.25 25.08 19.37
CA ASP A 156 -19.51 26.25 19.89
C ASP A 156 -19.81 27.50 19.06
N VAL A 157 -19.89 27.40 17.75
CA VAL A 157 -20.35 28.48 16.86
C VAL A 157 -21.77 28.91 17.25
N ARG A 158 -22.69 27.95 17.42
CA ARG A 158 -24.09 28.24 17.79
C ARG A 158 -24.19 28.93 19.18
N LYS A 159 -23.41 28.47 20.16
CA LYS A 159 -23.35 29.11 21.52
C LYS A 159 -22.79 30.54 21.46
N THR A 160 -21.72 30.73 20.66
CA THR A 160 -21.07 32.04 20.52
C THR A 160 -21.98 33.03 19.80
N THR A 161 -22.57 32.61 18.67
CA THR A 161 -23.53 33.44 17.91
C THR A 161 -24.77 33.76 18.75
N GLY A 162 -25.31 32.79 19.49
CA GLY A 162 -26.44 33.01 20.38
C GLY A 162 -26.15 34.00 21.51
N LYS A 163 -24.92 33.97 22.07
CA LYS A 163 -24.50 34.97 23.09
C LYS A 163 -24.34 36.37 22.49
N GLN A 164 -23.82 36.50 21.28
CA GLN A 164 -23.67 37.78 20.59
C GLN A 164 -25.02 38.38 20.19
N LEU A 165 -25.95 37.58 19.68
CA LEU A 165 -27.32 38.01 19.40
C LEU A 165 -28.03 38.51 20.64
N LYS A 166 -27.95 37.81 21.78
CA LYS A 166 -28.53 38.28 23.05
C LYS A 166 -27.91 39.57 23.57
N LYS A 167 -26.59 39.78 23.35
CA LYS A 167 -25.95 41.06 23.72
C LYS A 167 -26.39 42.19 22.81
N ALA A 168 -26.54 41.97 21.51
CA ALA A 168 -27.02 42.94 20.53
C ALA A 168 -28.49 43.33 20.82
N ASP A 169 -29.36 42.35 21.09
CA ASP A 169 -30.77 42.61 21.48
C ASP A 169 -30.89 43.44 22.77
N LYS A 170 -30.07 43.12 23.79
CA LYS A 170 -30.00 43.93 25.00
C LYS A 170 -29.52 45.38 24.75
N ALA A 171 -28.54 45.56 23.86
CA ALA A 171 -28.03 46.89 23.53
C ALA A 171 -29.06 47.71 22.77
N VAL A 172 -29.77 47.10 21.82
CA VAL A 172 -30.86 47.74 21.07
C VAL A 172 -32.01 48.14 22.00
N ARG A 173 -32.47 47.26 22.91
CA ARG A 173 -33.52 47.57 23.89
C ARG A 173 -33.12 48.72 24.80
N LYS A 174 -31.88 48.76 25.32
CA LYS A 174 -31.37 49.88 26.09
C LYS A 174 -31.36 51.20 25.31
N ALA A 175 -30.96 51.17 24.07
CA ALA A 175 -30.95 52.37 23.19
C ALA A 175 -32.37 52.90 22.93
N VAL A 176 -33.33 51.99 22.68
CA VAL A 176 -34.74 52.35 22.50
C VAL A 176 -35.32 52.93 23.78
N ASP A 177 -35.08 52.31 24.95
CA ASP A 177 -35.57 52.87 26.24
C ASP A 177 -35.01 54.24 26.57
N HIS A 178 -33.75 54.51 26.18
CA HIS A 178 -33.17 55.85 26.34
C HIS A 178 -33.80 56.87 25.39
N ALA A 179 -34.07 56.45 24.14
CA ALA A 179 -34.69 57.37 23.14
C ALA A 179 -36.16 57.69 23.45
N VAL A 180 -36.88 56.82 24.16
CA VAL A 180 -38.29 57.02 24.53
C VAL A 180 -38.42 57.89 25.79
N LYS A 181 -37.35 57.97 26.61
CA LYS A 181 -37.34 58.78 27.87
C LYS A 181 -36.73 60.18 27.71
N ALA A 182 -36.21 60.53 26.54
CA ALA A 182 -35.72 61.86 26.17
C ALA A 182 -36.80 62.63 25.39
#